data_0c9b4d13a4e31f0c6510370ad77d9ac4
#
_entry.id   0c9b4d13a4e31f0c6510370ad77d9ac4
#
_cell.length_a   1.000
_cell.length_b   1.000
_cell.length_c   1.000
_cell.angle_alpha   90.00
_cell.angle_beta   90.00
_cell.angle_gamma   90.00
#
_symmetry.space_group_name_H-M   'P 1'
#
loop_
_entity.id
_entity.type
_entity.pdbx_description
1 polymer ?
#
loop_
_entity_poly.entity_id
_entity_poly.type
_entity_poly.pdbx_seq_one_letter_code
_entity_poly.pdbx_strand_id
1 'polypeptide(L)'
;MLDPIIVLTILNGLTQAGLLFLIASGLTLAFGLMRVVNLAHGAFYLLGGFLGYAVFRVTAIWWLAALGGGLGIAIVGLFMERILLEKIRGNMLSETLLTIGFSTIIADLVLFIWGGRPLSIQTPDYLNPRVRLLGITYPGFRLFILLLSIIVAIALWIILFKTQLGAMIRAGVDDREMVSAMGINIRKLFTLVFMLSAFLAGTAGVVGGTYLSLQVGTDVRYLVLALVVVIIGGMGSVGGAAIGALLTGLILSFSGAYFPQLSFSLTFAPMVVILGLKPSGLLGRKIL
;
A
#
# COMPACT_ATOMS: atom_id res chain seq x y z
N MET A 1 21.41 11.82 27.06
CA MET A 1 20.76 12.23 25.79
C MET A 1 20.75 11.03 24.87
N LEU A 2 19.66 10.77 24.17
CA LEU A 2 19.64 9.70 23.17
C LEU A 2 20.62 10.06 22.04
N ASP A 3 21.33 9.06 21.51
CA ASP A 3 22.22 9.25 20.36
C ASP A 3 21.40 9.81 19.17
N PRO A 4 21.81 10.94 18.58
CA PRO A 4 21.14 11.54 17.43
C PRO A 4 20.94 10.58 16.27
N ILE A 5 21.86 9.64 16.06
CA ILE A 5 21.76 8.61 15.01
C ILE A 5 20.59 7.66 15.30
N ILE A 6 20.42 7.22 16.53
CA ILE A 6 19.32 6.33 16.92
C ILE A 6 17.98 7.04 16.72
N VAL A 7 17.86 8.30 17.18
CA VAL A 7 16.63 9.10 17.00
C VAL A 7 16.29 9.26 15.52
N LEU A 8 17.27 9.60 14.69
CA LEU A 8 17.08 9.76 13.24
C LEU A 8 16.65 8.43 12.60
N THR A 9 17.26 7.32 13.02
CA THR A 9 16.94 5.99 12.49
C THR A 9 15.51 5.58 12.87
N ILE A 10 15.07 5.86 14.09
CA ILE A 10 13.68 5.62 14.53
C ILE A 10 12.70 6.46 13.69
N LEU A 11 12.95 7.76 13.55
CA LEU A 11 12.08 8.66 12.77
C LEU A 11 12.00 8.24 11.30
N ASN A 12 13.11 7.85 10.70
CA ASN A 12 13.15 7.32 9.35
C ASN A 12 12.38 5.99 9.24
N GLY A 13 12.53 5.11 10.23
CA GLY A 13 11.79 3.85 10.30
C GLY A 13 10.29 4.06 10.42
N LEU A 14 9.85 5.03 11.21
CA LEU A 14 8.44 5.41 11.32
C LEU A 14 7.91 5.97 9.99
N THR A 15 8.67 6.82 9.31
CA THR A 15 8.28 7.34 7.98
C THR A 15 8.16 6.22 6.95
N GLN A 16 9.11 5.30 6.92
CA GLN A 16 9.04 4.10 6.06
C GLN A 16 7.81 3.24 6.41
N ALA A 17 7.54 3.05 7.70
CA ALA A 17 6.35 2.34 8.17
C ALA A 17 5.06 3.00 7.68
N GLY A 18 4.97 4.33 7.74
CA GLY A 18 3.83 5.08 7.21
C GLY A 18 3.60 4.84 5.73
N LEU A 19 4.65 4.94 4.91
CA LEU A 19 4.56 4.68 3.47
C LEU A 19 4.17 3.22 3.17
N LEU A 20 4.82 2.27 3.84
CA LEU A 20 4.50 0.84 3.68
C LEU A 20 3.08 0.52 4.12
N PHE A 21 2.57 1.17 5.17
CA PHE A 21 1.18 1.01 5.59
C PHE A 21 0.20 1.52 4.51
N LEU A 22 0.45 2.69 3.91
CA LEU A 22 -0.39 3.23 2.85
C LEU A 22 -0.52 2.23 1.69
N ILE A 23 0.59 1.63 1.26
CA ILE A 23 0.59 0.62 0.20
C ILE A 23 -0.10 -0.67 0.67
N ALA A 24 0.30 -1.21 1.81
CA ALA A 24 -0.17 -2.49 2.32
C ALA A 24 -1.65 -2.47 2.74
N SER A 25 -2.18 -1.30 3.16
CA SER A 25 -3.58 -1.14 3.56
C SER A 25 -4.55 -1.46 2.41
N GLY A 26 -4.24 -1.00 1.20
CA GLY A 26 -5.00 -1.34 0.01
C GLY A 26 -4.94 -2.84 -0.32
N LEU A 27 -3.74 -3.42 -0.30
CA LEU A 27 -3.54 -4.86 -0.54
C LEU A 27 -4.29 -5.72 0.48
N THR A 28 -4.23 -5.34 1.75
CA THR A 28 -4.93 -6.02 2.85
C THR A 28 -6.45 -6.00 2.66
N LEU A 29 -7.01 -4.87 2.22
CA LEU A 29 -8.45 -4.75 1.95
C LEU A 29 -8.89 -5.68 0.82
N ALA A 30 -8.18 -5.65 -0.31
CA ALA A 30 -8.50 -6.50 -1.46
C ALA A 30 -8.39 -7.98 -1.08
N PHE A 31 -7.29 -8.37 -0.44
CA PHE A 31 -7.08 -9.76 -0.02
C PHE A 31 -8.13 -10.21 1.00
N GLY A 32 -8.47 -9.37 1.97
CA GLY A 32 -9.41 -9.72 3.03
C GLY A 32 -10.77 -10.20 2.49
N LEU A 33 -11.30 -9.49 1.49
CA LEU A 33 -12.61 -9.83 0.92
C LEU A 33 -12.52 -10.83 -0.23
N MET A 34 -11.54 -10.63 -1.12
CA MET A 34 -11.48 -11.40 -2.38
C MET A 34 -10.70 -12.72 -2.23
N ARG A 35 -9.85 -12.83 -1.21
CA ARG A 35 -8.89 -13.94 -0.98
C ARG A 35 -7.95 -14.16 -2.16
N VAL A 36 -7.70 -13.11 -2.94
CA VAL A 36 -6.82 -13.11 -4.10
C VAL A 36 -5.66 -12.17 -3.84
N VAL A 37 -4.45 -12.63 -4.13
CA VAL A 37 -3.25 -11.79 -4.09
C VAL A 37 -3.16 -11.02 -5.39
N ASN A 38 -3.51 -9.73 -5.36
CA ASN A 38 -3.36 -8.87 -6.53
C ASN A 38 -1.89 -8.47 -6.73
N LEU A 39 -1.17 -9.18 -7.59
CA LEU A 39 0.23 -8.89 -7.89
C LEU A 39 0.42 -7.64 -8.76
N ALA A 40 -0.65 -7.09 -9.36
CA ALA A 40 -0.62 -5.78 -10.00
C ALA A 40 -0.63 -4.59 -9.02
N HIS A 41 -0.72 -4.85 -7.70
CA HIS A 41 -0.81 -3.79 -6.70
C HIS A 41 0.42 -2.87 -6.68
N GLY A 42 1.62 -3.43 -6.91
CA GLY A 42 2.85 -2.65 -7.07
C GLY A 42 2.83 -1.77 -8.32
N ALA A 43 2.31 -2.29 -9.45
CA ALA A 43 2.14 -1.52 -10.67
C ALA A 43 1.07 -0.41 -10.50
N PHE A 44 0.04 -0.61 -9.68
CA PHE A 44 -0.91 0.43 -9.30
C PHE A 44 -0.23 1.57 -8.54
N TYR A 45 0.66 1.23 -7.59
CA TYR A 45 1.50 2.22 -6.92
C TYR A 45 2.35 3.01 -7.92
N LEU A 46 3.05 2.31 -8.82
CA LEU A 46 3.92 2.93 -9.83
C LEU A 46 3.12 3.87 -10.76
N LEU A 47 2.10 3.34 -11.43
CA LEU A 47 1.28 4.12 -12.36
C LEU A 47 0.58 5.28 -11.66
N GLY A 48 0.09 5.09 -10.42
CA GLY A 48 -0.51 6.15 -9.62
C GLY A 48 0.44 7.31 -9.35
N GLY A 49 1.69 7.00 -9.03
CA GLY A 49 2.74 7.99 -8.89
C GLY A 49 2.98 8.78 -10.18
N PHE A 50 3.08 8.09 -11.33
CA PHE A 50 3.29 8.75 -12.63
C PHE A 50 2.08 9.56 -13.10
N LEU A 51 0.85 9.09 -12.89
CA LEU A 51 -0.36 9.88 -13.15
C LEU A 51 -0.41 11.11 -12.26
N GLY A 52 -0.09 10.97 -10.97
CA GLY A 52 0.02 12.09 -10.05
C GLY A 52 1.11 13.09 -10.47
N TYR A 53 2.26 12.61 -10.94
CA TYR A 53 3.30 13.45 -11.52
C TYR A 53 2.79 14.23 -12.73
N ALA A 54 2.06 13.60 -13.64
CA ALA A 54 1.48 14.26 -14.81
C ALA A 54 0.49 15.38 -14.38
N VAL A 55 -0.38 15.09 -13.43
CA VAL A 55 -1.31 16.09 -12.86
C VAL A 55 -0.54 17.23 -12.18
N PHE A 56 0.50 16.91 -11.41
CA PHE A 56 1.33 17.91 -10.75
C PHE A 56 2.04 18.85 -11.73
N ARG A 57 2.55 18.29 -12.83
CA ARG A 57 3.20 19.06 -13.91
C ARG A 57 2.29 20.14 -14.49
N VAL A 58 0.97 19.89 -14.57
CA VAL A 58 0.01 20.81 -15.15
C VAL A 58 -0.56 21.77 -14.11
N THR A 59 -0.82 21.29 -12.89
CA THR A 59 -1.56 22.06 -11.88
C THR A 59 -0.67 22.72 -10.83
N ALA A 60 0.53 22.20 -10.63
CA ALA A 60 1.44 22.54 -9.53
C ALA A 60 0.81 22.34 -8.12
N ILE A 61 -0.34 21.67 -8.02
CA ILE A 61 -1.08 21.43 -6.77
C ILE A 61 -0.91 19.98 -6.34
N TRP A 62 -0.20 19.76 -5.24
CA TRP A 62 0.10 18.42 -4.74
C TRP A 62 -1.14 17.60 -4.38
N TRP A 63 -2.17 18.22 -3.80
CA TRP A 63 -3.43 17.55 -3.46
C TRP A 63 -4.18 17.03 -4.68
N LEU A 64 -4.15 17.81 -5.77
CA LEU A 64 -4.73 17.36 -7.05
C LEU A 64 -3.92 16.22 -7.65
N ALA A 65 -2.60 16.23 -7.49
CA ALA A 65 -1.76 15.11 -7.88
C ALA A 65 -2.11 13.84 -7.11
N ALA A 66 -2.26 13.93 -5.78
CA ALA A 66 -2.64 12.80 -4.93
C ALA A 66 -4.02 12.23 -5.29
N LEU A 67 -5.01 13.10 -5.49
CA LEU A 67 -6.34 12.71 -5.94
C LEU A 67 -6.33 12.15 -7.36
N GLY A 68 -5.61 12.78 -8.28
CA GLY A 68 -5.50 12.34 -9.67
C GLY A 68 -4.84 10.98 -9.81
N GLY A 69 -3.74 10.75 -9.08
CA GLY A 69 -3.09 9.44 -9.01
C GLY A 69 -4.00 8.37 -8.41
N GLY A 70 -4.64 8.68 -7.28
CA GLY A 70 -5.56 7.76 -6.62
C GLY A 70 -6.80 7.42 -7.47
N LEU A 71 -7.51 8.43 -7.97
CA LEU A 71 -8.72 8.24 -8.78
C LEU A 71 -8.40 7.60 -10.14
N GLY A 72 -7.29 7.99 -10.78
CA GLY A 72 -6.85 7.36 -12.02
C GLY A 72 -6.64 5.86 -11.84
N ILE A 73 -5.99 5.46 -10.77
CA ILE A 73 -5.80 4.02 -10.46
C ILE A 73 -7.09 3.35 -10.00
N ALA A 74 -7.99 4.04 -9.31
CA ALA A 74 -9.30 3.48 -9.00
C ALA A 74 -10.11 3.13 -10.27
N ILE A 75 -10.01 3.96 -11.32
CA ILE A 75 -10.63 3.70 -12.63
C ILE A 75 -9.95 2.50 -13.32
N VAL A 76 -8.62 2.45 -13.31
CA VAL A 76 -7.87 1.29 -13.84
C VAL A 76 -8.25 0.01 -13.08
N GLY A 77 -8.36 0.09 -11.75
CA GLY A 77 -8.82 -1.01 -10.90
C GLY A 77 -10.25 -1.44 -11.22
N LEU A 78 -11.17 -0.50 -11.43
CA LEU A 78 -12.54 -0.79 -11.88
C LEU A 78 -12.55 -1.59 -13.20
N PHE A 79 -11.74 -1.14 -14.18
CA PHE A 79 -11.60 -1.81 -15.46
C PHE A 79 -11.07 -3.24 -15.28
N MET A 80 -9.97 -3.38 -14.55
CA MET A 80 -9.33 -4.67 -14.30
C MET A 80 -10.28 -5.65 -13.59
N GLU A 81 -10.98 -5.18 -12.56
CA GLU A 81 -11.88 -6.01 -11.78
C GLU A 81 -13.09 -6.46 -12.59
N ARG A 82 -13.80 -5.52 -13.24
CA ARG A 82 -15.05 -5.77 -13.96
C ARG A 82 -14.88 -6.53 -15.26
N ILE A 83 -13.81 -6.27 -16.00
CA ILE A 83 -13.67 -6.80 -17.36
C ILE A 83 -12.79 -8.05 -17.36
N LEU A 84 -11.80 -8.11 -16.47
CA LEU A 84 -10.81 -9.18 -16.47
C LEU A 84 -11.01 -10.16 -15.31
N LEU A 85 -10.93 -9.69 -14.05
CA LEU A 85 -10.94 -10.57 -12.87
C LEU A 85 -12.31 -11.22 -12.63
N GLU A 86 -13.41 -10.52 -12.86
CA GLU A 86 -14.76 -11.07 -12.64
C GLU A 86 -15.00 -12.35 -13.47
N LYS A 87 -14.44 -12.43 -14.68
CA LYS A 87 -14.62 -13.56 -15.60
C LYS A 87 -13.89 -14.84 -15.18
N ILE A 88 -12.78 -14.69 -14.45
CA ILE A 88 -11.89 -15.81 -14.06
C ILE A 88 -11.91 -16.07 -12.57
N ARG A 89 -12.82 -15.39 -11.86
CA ARG A 89 -12.93 -15.47 -10.40
C ARG A 89 -13.16 -16.89 -9.94
N GLY A 90 -12.42 -17.27 -8.87
CA GLY A 90 -12.44 -18.61 -8.29
C GLY A 90 -11.34 -19.53 -8.83
N ASN A 91 -10.61 -19.11 -9.88
CA ASN A 91 -9.42 -19.81 -10.34
C ASN A 91 -8.17 -19.02 -9.92
N MET A 92 -7.60 -19.37 -8.78
CA MET A 92 -6.47 -18.66 -8.17
C MET A 92 -5.27 -18.54 -9.13
N LEU A 93 -4.99 -19.58 -9.92
CA LEU A 93 -3.88 -19.56 -10.88
C LEU A 93 -4.13 -18.53 -11.99
N SER A 94 -5.33 -18.55 -12.59
CA SER A 94 -5.70 -17.60 -13.64
C SER A 94 -5.71 -16.16 -13.14
N GLU A 95 -6.22 -15.91 -11.93
CA GLU A 95 -6.21 -14.60 -11.30
C GLU A 95 -4.79 -14.10 -11.05
N THR A 96 -3.90 -14.97 -10.55
CA THR A 96 -2.49 -14.65 -10.33
C THR A 96 -1.77 -14.32 -11.62
N LEU A 97 -1.90 -15.17 -12.65
CA LEU A 97 -1.26 -14.95 -13.96
C LEU A 97 -1.77 -13.67 -14.63
N LEU A 98 -3.07 -13.40 -14.56
CA LEU A 98 -3.66 -12.17 -15.09
C LEU A 98 -3.09 -10.94 -14.39
N THR A 99 -2.98 -10.94 -13.06
CA THR A 99 -2.45 -9.79 -12.32
C THR A 99 -0.97 -9.55 -12.59
N ILE A 100 -0.16 -10.61 -12.79
CA ILE A 100 1.23 -10.49 -13.23
C ILE A 100 1.31 -9.89 -14.63
N GLY A 101 0.57 -10.44 -15.59
CA GLY A 101 0.56 -9.92 -16.96
C GLY A 101 0.11 -8.47 -17.03
N PHE A 102 -0.92 -8.10 -16.26
CA PHE A 102 -1.38 -6.73 -16.17
C PHE A 102 -0.34 -5.79 -15.55
N SER A 103 0.39 -6.26 -14.52
CA SER A 103 1.51 -5.54 -13.91
C SER A 103 2.62 -5.24 -14.92
N THR A 104 2.99 -6.25 -15.73
CA THR A 104 4.02 -6.10 -16.77
C THR A 104 3.59 -5.08 -17.82
N ILE A 105 2.33 -5.16 -18.30
CA ILE A 105 1.79 -4.19 -19.28
C ILE A 105 1.84 -2.77 -18.72
N ILE A 106 1.46 -2.56 -17.46
CA ILE A 106 1.54 -1.24 -16.81
C ILE A 106 2.99 -0.75 -16.75
N ALA A 107 3.94 -1.59 -16.31
CA ALA A 107 5.33 -1.21 -16.19
C ALA A 107 5.93 -0.79 -17.56
N ASP A 108 5.61 -1.54 -18.62
CA ASP A 108 6.05 -1.23 -19.98
C ASP A 108 5.38 0.04 -20.53
N LEU A 109 4.08 0.25 -20.27
CA LEU A 109 3.39 1.50 -20.62
C LEU A 109 4.00 2.71 -19.90
N VAL A 110 4.33 2.59 -18.64
CA VAL A 110 5.00 3.65 -17.88
C VAL A 110 6.37 3.95 -18.49
N LEU A 111 7.14 2.92 -18.81
CA LEU A 111 8.44 3.05 -19.46
C LEU A 111 8.32 3.73 -20.84
N PHE A 112 7.33 3.36 -21.61
CA PHE A 112 7.08 3.92 -22.94
C PHE A 112 6.67 5.39 -22.91
N ILE A 113 5.80 5.79 -21.95
CA ILE A 113 5.25 7.16 -21.87
C ILE A 113 6.23 8.13 -21.21
N TRP A 114 6.84 7.73 -20.07
CA TRP A 114 7.69 8.63 -19.28
C TRP A 114 9.18 8.33 -19.37
N GLY A 115 9.56 7.22 -19.99
CA GLY A 115 10.96 6.80 -20.10
C GLY A 115 11.52 6.16 -18.84
N GLY A 116 12.79 5.76 -18.88
CA GLY A 116 13.46 5.06 -17.76
C GLY A 116 14.18 5.98 -16.76
N ARG A 117 14.08 7.32 -16.89
CA ARG A 117 14.73 8.24 -15.95
C ARG A 117 13.90 8.37 -14.67
N PRO A 118 14.55 8.41 -13.50
CA PRO A 118 13.86 8.70 -12.25
C PRO A 118 13.20 10.09 -12.31
N LEU A 119 11.92 10.14 -11.95
CA LEU A 119 11.15 11.39 -11.83
C LEU A 119 10.74 11.57 -10.36
N SER A 120 10.62 12.82 -9.91
CA SER A 120 10.16 13.14 -8.57
C SER A 120 9.08 14.20 -8.60
N ILE A 121 8.11 14.09 -7.71
CA ILE A 121 7.11 15.11 -7.47
C ILE A 121 7.68 16.07 -6.43
N GLN A 122 7.71 17.36 -6.74
CA GLN A 122 8.23 18.35 -5.81
C GLN A 122 7.37 18.42 -4.55
N THR A 123 8.04 18.42 -3.41
CA THR A 123 7.36 18.62 -2.12
C THR A 123 6.94 20.07 -2.00
N PRO A 124 5.66 20.37 -1.74
CA PRO A 124 5.21 21.72 -1.48
C PRO A 124 5.88 22.31 -0.23
N ASP A 125 6.25 23.59 -0.27
CA ASP A 125 6.95 24.25 0.84
C ASP A 125 6.13 24.20 2.15
N TYR A 126 4.82 24.31 2.07
CA TYR A 126 3.92 24.23 3.23
C TYR A 126 3.84 22.84 3.87
N LEU A 127 4.22 21.77 3.15
CA LEU A 127 4.32 20.39 3.69
C LEU A 127 5.74 20.03 4.11
N ASN A 128 6.72 20.91 3.89
CA ASN A 128 8.11 20.61 4.19
C ASN A 128 8.78 21.63 5.13
N PRO A 129 8.13 22.10 6.21
CA PRO A 129 8.78 22.90 7.21
C PRO A 129 9.90 22.09 7.85
N ARG A 130 10.97 22.75 8.24
CA ARG A 130 12.05 22.12 9.04
C ARG A 130 11.61 22.08 10.51
N VAL A 131 11.35 20.89 11.01
CA VAL A 131 10.89 20.70 12.41
C VAL A 131 12.06 20.22 13.26
N ARG A 132 12.34 20.89 14.37
CA ARG A 132 13.31 20.41 15.36
C ARG A 132 12.65 19.46 16.34
N LEU A 133 13.08 18.19 16.31
CA LEU A 133 12.61 17.13 17.21
C LEU A 133 13.80 16.54 17.97
N LEU A 134 13.77 16.55 19.28
CA LEU A 134 14.80 15.96 20.14
C LEU A 134 16.24 16.39 19.77
N GLY A 135 16.42 17.66 19.36
CA GLY A 135 17.72 18.20 18.95
C GLY A 135 18.12 17.96 17.48
N ILE A 136 17.30 17.25 16.71
CA ILE A 136 17.55 16.93 15.29
C ILE A 136 16.59 17.73 14.43
N THR A 137 17.06 18.23 13.28
CA THR A 137 16.21 18.85 12.26
C THR A 137 15.68 17.78 11.31
N TYR A 138 14.35 17.62 11.29
CA TYR A 138 13.67 16.59 10.48
C TYR A 138 12.76 17.23 9.43
N PRO A 139 12.75 16.72 8.15
CA PRO A 139 11.91 17.26 7.10
C PRO A 139 10.41 17.06 7.41
N GLY A 140 9.61 18.12 7.27
CA GLY A 140 8.19 18.10 7.61
C GLY A 140 7.38 17.13 6.75
N PHE A 141 7.74 16.95 5.47
CA PHE A 141 7.06 15.99 4.61
C PHE A 141 7.12 14.55 5.13
N ARG A 142 8.20 14.17 5.79
CA ARG A 142 8.32 12.85 6.42
C ARG A 142 7.35 12.67 7.59
N LEU A 143 7.14 13.73 8.38
CA LEU A 143 6.12 13.75 9.43
C LEU A 143 4.71 13.75 8.85
N PHE A 144 4.52 14.44 7.72
CA PHE A 144 3.25 14.40 6.99
C PHE A 144 2.90 12.98 6.52
N ILE A 145 3.86 12.18 6.03
CA ILE A 145 3.61 10.76 5.69
C ILE A 145 3.08 9.98 6.89
N LEU A 146 3.66 10.18 8.08
CA LEU A 146 3.18 9.56 9.32
C LEU A 146 1.75 9.99 9.65
N LEU A 147 1.50 11.28 9.63
CA LEU A 147 0.16 11.82 9.91
C LEU A 147 -0.87 11.27 8.90
N LEU A 148 -0.52 11.28 7.62
CA LEU A 148 -1.39 10.75 6.56
C LEU A 148 -1.67 9.26 6.76
N SER A 149 -0.67 8.47 7.13
CA SER A 149 -0.85 7.04 7.39
C SER A 149 -1.77 6.79 8.59
N ILE A 150 -1.68 7.59 9.64
CA ILE A 150 -2.59 7.53 10.80
C ILE A 150 -4.01 7.92 10.39
N ILE A 151 -4.17 8.99 9.62
CA ILE A 151 -5.49 9.42 9.11
C ILE A 151 -6.12 8.30 8.26
N VAL A 152 -5.36 7.70 7.36
CA VAL A 152 -5.84 6.57 6.54
C VAL A 152 -6.18 5.36 7.42
N ALA A 153 -5.37 5.05 8.43
CA ALA A 153 -5.66 3.96 9.36
C ALA A 153 -6.98 4.17 10.10
N ILE A 154 -7.20 5.38 10.61
CA ILE A 154 -8.45 5.77 11.29
C ILE A 154 -9.63 5.73 10.32
N ALA A 155 -9.48 6.29 9.11
CA ALA A 155 -10.53 6.27 8.09
C ALA A 155 -10.93 4.84 7.71
N LEU A 156 -9.96 3.96 7.48
CA LEU A 156 -10.22 2.54 7.20
C LEU A 156 -10.87 1.82 8.39
N TRP A 157 -10.43 2.12 9.61
CA TRP A 157 -11.07 1.58 10.80
C TRP A 157 -12.54 2.03 10.90
N ILE A 158 -12.83 3.32 10.67
CA ILE A 158 -14.21 3.83 10.64
C ILE A 158 -15.02 3.14 9.54
N ILE A 159 -14.49 3.10 8.31
CA ILE A 159 -15.17 2.44 7.18
C ILE A 159 -15.49 1.00 7.52
N LEU A 160 -14.53 0.24 8.03
CA LEU A 160 -14.70 -1.19 8.29
C LEU A 160 -15.59 -1.48 9.51
N PHE A 161 -15.53 -0.68 10.57
CA PHE A 161 -16.20 -1.03 11.84
C PHE A 161 -17.41 -0.17 12.17
N LYS A 162 -17.58 1.00 11.53
CA LYS A 162 -18.65 1.94 11.85
C LYS A 162 -19.63 2.19 10.70
N THR A 163 -19.40 1.59 9.50
CA THR A 163 -20.30 1.78 8.34
C THR A 163 -20.99 0.49 7.91
N GLN A 164 -22.10 0.64 7.18
CA GLN A 164 -22.81 -0.48 6.56
C GLN A 164 -21.93 -1.22 5.53
N LEU A 165 -21.13 -0.45 4.76
CA LEU A 165 -20.17 -1.04 3.82
C LEU A 165 -19.20 -1.99 4.54
N GLY A 166 -18.64 -1.56 5.67
CA GLY A 166 -17.75 -2.40 6.45
C GLY A 166 -18.45 -3.64 7.02
N ALA A 167 -19.72 -3.52 7.42
CA ALA A 167 -20.51 -4.67 7.84
C ALA A 167 -20.68 -5.70 6.70
N MET A 168 -21.03 -5.21 5.48
CA MET A 168 -21.12 -6.06 4.27
C MET A 168 -19.79 -6.71 3.90
N ILE A 169 -18.69 -5.96 4.00
CA ILE A 169 -17.33 -6.51 3.75
C ILE A 169 -17.03 -7.64 4.71
N ARG A 170 -17.21 -7.44 6.02
CA ARG A 170 -16.92 -8.46 7.03
C ARG A 170 -17.82 -9.69 6.88
N ALA A 171 -19.12 -9.50 6.65
CA ALA A 171 -20.03 -10.59 6.38
C ALA A 171 -19.65 -11.38 5.11
N GLY A 172 -19.24 -10.68 4.03
CA GLY A 172 -18.80 -11.31 2.78
C GLY A 172 -17.45 -12.04 2.90
N VAL A 173 -16.62 -11.70 3.88
CA VAL A 173 -15.39 -12.46 4.23
C VAL A 173 -15.76 -13.77 4.92
N ASP A 174 -16.74 -13.73 5.82
CA ASP A 174 -17.16 -14.88 6.61
C ASP A 174 -17.98 -15.87 5.74
N ASP A 175 -19.02 -15.41 5.06
CA ASP A 175 -19.87 -16.23 4.19
C ASP A 175 -20.45 -15.43 3.01
N ARG A 176 -19.93 -15.67 1.81
CA ARG A 176 -20.36 -15.00 0.57
C ARG A 176 -21.73 -15.42 0.11
N GLU A 177 -22.06 -16.71 0.27
CA GLU A 177 -23.32 -17.29 -0.19
C GLU A 177 -24.48 -16.76 0.64
N MET A 178 -24.31 -16.74 1.96
CA MET A 178 -25.28 -16.16 2.88
C MET A 178 -25.54 -14.68 2.60
N VAL A 179 -24.49 -13.88 2.41
CA VAL A 179 -24.61 -12.44 2.09
C VAL A 179 -25.34 -12.22 0.77
N SER A 180 -25.09 -13.08 -0.23
CA SER A 180 -25.81 -13.04 -1.50
C SER A 180 -27.28 -13.41 -1.33
N ALA A 181 -27.60 -14.41 -0.50
CA ALA A 181 -28.97 -14.82 -0.18
C ALA A 181 -29.76 -13.71 0.54
N MET A 182 -29.09 -12.85 1.31
CA MET A 182 -29.68 -11.65 1.93
C MET A 182 -29.94 -10.49 0.93
N GLY A 183 -29.71 -10.70 -0.37
CA GLY A 183 -29.95 -9.72 -1.42
C GLY A 183 -28.82 -8.70 -1.64
N ILE A 184 -27.67 -8.87 -0.97
CA ILE A 184 -26.51 -7.98 -1.15
C ILE A 184 -25.76 -8.40 -2.41
N ASN A 185 -25.54 -7.43 -3.31
CA ASN A 185 -24.81 -7.68 -4.55
C ASN A 185 -23.30 -7.78 -4.29
N ILE A 186 -22.81 -9.00 -4.13
CA ILE A 186 -21.39 -9.32 -3.86
C ILE A 186 -20.46 -8.78 -4.96
N ARG A 187 -20.90 -8.79 -6.23
CA ARG A 187 -20.08 -8.27 -7.35
C ARG A 187 -19.81 -6.78 -7.17
N LYS A 188 -20.83 -5.99 -6.84
CA LYS A 188 -20.68 -4.54 -6.58
C LYS A 188 -19.77 -4.30 -5.37
N LEU A 189 -19.88 -5.12 -4.34
CA LEU A 189 -19.05 -5.05 -3.14
C LEU A 189 -17.57 -5.30 -3.48
N PHE A 190 -17.26 -6.32 -4.26
CA PHE A 190 -15.91 -6.63 -4.72
C PHE A 190 -15.32 -5.49 -5.54
N THR A 191 -16.08 -4.99 -6.52
CA THR A 191 -15.65 -3.86 -7.35
C THR A 191 -15.30 -2.63 -6.49
N LEU A 192 -16.15 -2.29 -5.51
CA LEU A 192 -15.95 -1.13 -4.67
C LEU A 192 -14.71 -1.28 -3.77
N VAL A 193 -14.52 -2.46 -3.18
CA VAL A 193 -13.33 -2.74 -2.35
C VAL A 193 -12.06 -2.74 -3.20
N PHE A 194 -12.11 -3.30 -4.41
CA PHE A 194 -10.98 -3.29 -5.33
C PHE A 194 -10.61 -1.87 -5.78
N MET A 195 -11.61 -1.05 -6.10
CA MET A 195 -11.41 0.38 -6.42
C MET A 195 -10.79 1.14 -5.24
N LEU A 196 -11.26 0.92 -4.01
CA LEU A 196 -10.70 1.55 -2.82
C LEU A 196 -9.25 1.10 -2.59
N SER A 197 -8.97 -0.19 -2.76
CA SER A 197 -7.60 -0.74 -2.72
C SER A 197 -6.69 -0.09 -3.77
N ALA A 198 -7.16 0.02 -5.00
CA ALA A 198 -6.45 0.65 -6.10
C ALA A 198 -6.22 2.16 -5.85
N PHE A 199 -7.23 2.87 -5.33
CA PHE A 199 -7.11 4.27 -4.92
C PHE A 199 -6.00 4.47 -3.88
N LEU A 200 -5.95 3.62 -2.86
CA LEU A 200 -4.91 3.68 -1.81
C LEU A 200 -3.51 3.40 -2.40
N ALA A 201 -3.39 2.43 -3.30
CA ALA A 201 -2.12 2.18 -3.98
C ALA A 201 -1.68 3.38 -4.84
N GLY A 202 -2.60 3.97 -5.60
CA GLY A 202 -2.31 5.13 -6.44
C GLY A 202 -1.91 6.36 -5.63
N THR A 203 -2.62 6.67 -4.54
CA THR A 203 -2.24 7.77 -3.63
C THR A 203 -0.91 7.51 -2.94
N ALA A 204 -0.66 6.28 -2.49
CA ALA A 204 0.64 5.88 -1.94
C ALA A 204 1.77 6.05 -2.97
N GLY A 205 1.50 5.83 -4.26
CA GLY A 205 2.44 6.09 -5.35
C GLY A 205 2.85 7.56 -5.46
N VAL A 206 1.89 8.48 -5.32
CA VAL A 206 2.19 9.93 -5.30
C VAL A 206 3.01 10.32 -4.08
N VAL A 207 2.63 9.81 -2.91
CA VAL A 207 3.38 10.04 -1.65
C VAL A 207 4.81 9.50 -1.77
N GLY A 208 4.97 8.29 -2.29
CA GLY A 208 6.28 7.67 -2.51
C GLY A 208 7.11 8.40 -3.56
N GLY A 209 6.50 8.86 -4.66
CA GLY A 209 7.14 9.64 -5.69
C GLY A 209 7.57 11.04 -5.25
N THR A 210 6.91 11.59 -4.21
CA THR A 210 7.32 12.84 -3.56
C THR A 210 8.46 12.60 -2.56
N TYR A 211 8.40 11.47 -1.82
CA TYR A 211 9.37 11.16 -0.76
C TYR A 211 10.70 10.63 -1.30
N LEU A 212 10.67 9.82 -2.33
CA LEU A 212 11.84 9.14 -2.90
C LEU A 212 12.06 9.55 -4.36
N SER A 213 11.48 8.79 -5.26
CA SER A 213 11.40 9.06 -6.70
C SER A 213 10.52 7.99 -7.34
N LEU A 214 10.03 8.27 -8.55
CA LEU A 214 9.32 7.33 -9.41
C LEU A 214 10.31 6.74 -10.41
N GLN A 215 10.46 5.43 -10.40
CA GLN A 215 11.32 4.71 -11.32
C GLN A 215 10.71 3.35 -11.63
N VAL A 216 10.75 2.94 -12.88
CA VAL A 216 10.34 1.58 -13.29
C VAL A 216 11.20 0.56 -12.55
N GLY A 217 10.58 -0.52 -12.06
CA GLY A 217 11.20 -1.52 -11.20
C GLY A 217 10.97 -1.29 -9.70
N THR A 218 10.56 -0.08 -9.28
CA THR A 218 10.18 0.15 -7.86
C THR A 218 8.85 -0.51 -7.50
N ASP A 219 8.00 -0.77 -8.48
CA ASP A 219 6.73 -1.49 -8.36
C ASP A 219 6.90 -2.89 -7.74
N VAL A 220 7.83 -3.67 -8.26
CA VAL A 220 8.13 -5.02 -7.73
C VAL A 220 8.65 -4.93 -6.29
N ARG A 221 9.57 -4.00 -6.03
CA ARG A 221 10.13 -3.80 -4.68
C ARG A 221 9.04 -3.46 -3.66
N TYR A 222 8.16 -2.51 -3.97
CA TYR A 222 7.11 -2.11 -3.05
C TYR A 222 5.99 -3.13 -2.93
N LEU A 223 5.68 -3.88 -4.00
CA LEU A 223 4.80 -5.03 -3.93
C LEU A 223 5.30 -6.06 -2.92
N VAL A 224 6.59 -6.45 -3.03
CA VAL A 224 7.19 -7.44 -2.13
C VAL A 224 7.20 -6.94 -0.68
N LEU A 225 7.56 -5.67 -0.44
CA LEU A 225 7.52 -5.09 0.91
C LEU A 225 6.09 -5.03 1.47
N ALA A 226 5.09 -4.69 0.63
CA ALA A 226 3.69 -4.70 1.05
C ALA A 226 3.20 -6.13 1.38
N LEU A 227 3.64 -7.14 0.62
CA LEU A 227 3.36 -8.55 0.94
C LEU A 227 3.97 -8.95 2.28
N VAL A 228 5.24 -8.57 2.55
CA VAL A 228 5.88 -8.80 3.85
C VAL A 228 5.05 -8.20 4.98
N VAL A 229 4.63 -6.94 4.83
CA VAL A 229 3.78 -6.25 5.82
C VAL A 229 2.47 -6.98 6.07
N VAL A 230 1.78 -7.39 4.98
CA VAL A 230 0.48 -8.06 5.07
C VAL A 230 0.61 -9.47 5.68
N ILE A 231 1.67 -10.18 5.34
CA ILE A 231 1.94 -11.52 5.89
C ILE A 231 2.28 -11.42 7.38
N ILE A 232 3.18 -10.52 7.78
CA ILE A 232 3.51 -10.26 9.19
C ILE A 232 2.25 -9.87 9.98
N GLY A 233 1.49 -8.92 9.43
CA GLY A 233 0.30 -8.40 10.08
C GLY A 233 -0.84 -9.40 10.19
N GLY A 234 -0.93 -10.30 9.21
CA GLY A 234 -2.02 -11.23 9.00
C GLY A 234 -2.97 -10.75 7.90
N MET A 235 -3.12 -11.57 6.88
CA MET A 235 -3.91 -11.28 5.68
C MET A 235 -5.35 -10.89 6.02
N GLY A 236 -5.82 -9.77 5.46
CA GLY A 236 -7.17 -9.24 5.70
C GLY A 236 -7.34 -8.43 6.99
N SER A 237 -6.27 -8.22 7.78
CA SER A 237 -6.30 -7.42 9.01
C SER A 237 -5.63 -6.06 8.82
N VAL A 238 -6.42 -4.97 8.76
CA VAL A 238 -5.87 -3.59 8.65
C VAL A 238 -5.04 -3.22 9.89
N GLY A 239 -5.49 -3.60 11.10
CA GLY A 239 -4.71 -3.42 12.31
C GLY A 239 -3.40 -4.22 12.28
N GLY A 240 -3.45 -5.45 11.74
CA GLY A 240 -2.27 -6.26 11.49
C GLY A 240 -1.31 -5.60 10.51
N ALA A 241 -1.82 -5.06 9.40
CA ALA A 241 -1.00 -4.34 8.42
C ALA A 241 -0.30 -3.12 9.05
N ALA A 242 -0.94 -2.41 10.00
CA ALA A 242 -0.30 -1.30 10.71
C ALA A 242 0.89 -1.78 11.56
N ILE A 243 0.72 -2.86 12.32
CA ILE A 243 1.81 -3.46 13.12
C ILE A 243 2.90 -4.02 12.20
N GLY A 244 2.52 -4.74 11.14
CA GLY A 244 3.46 -5.28 10.16
C GLY A 244 4.28 -4.18 9.48
N ALA A 245 3.64 -3.06 9.12
CA ALA A 245 4.30 -1.90 8.54
C ALA A 245 5.29 -1.25 9.54
N LEU A 246 4.89 -1.12 10.79
CA LEU A 246 5.74 -0.57 11.85
C LEU A 246 7.00 -1.42 12.03
N LEU A 247 6.85 -2.72 12.17
CA LEU A 247 7.97 -3.66 12.31
C LEU A 247 8.88 -3.63 11.07
N THR A 248 8.30 -3.75 9.89
CA THR A 248 9.05 -3.78 8.62
C THR A 248 9.80 -2.46 8.39
N GLY A 249 9.14 -1.32 8.62
CA GLY A 249 9.74 0.01 8.45
C GLY A 249 10.88 0.28 9.42
N LEU A 250 10.73 -0.09 10.69
CA LEU A 250 11.81 0.03 11.68
C LEU A 250 13.00 -0.86 11.31
N ILE A 251 12.75 -2.14 11.00
CA ILE A 251 13.82 -3.07 10.62
C ILE A 251 14.55 -2.59 9.36
N LEU A 252 13.82 -2.13 8.34
CA LEU A 252 14.41 -1.60 7.12
C LEU A 252 15.32 -0.38 7.42
N SER A 253 14.90 0.51 8.33
CA SER A 253 15.67 1.69 8.71
C SER A 253 16.91 1.31 9.55
N PHE A 254 16.75 0.47 10.57
CA PHE A 254 17.86 0.03 11.41
C PHE A 254 18.87 -0.81 10.64
N SER A 255 18.39 -1.77 9.85
CA SER A 255 19.28 -2.59 9.02
C SER A 255 20.01 -1.75 7.96
N GLY A 256 19.33 -0.74 7.38
CA GLY A 256 19.96 0.20 6.45
C GLY A 256 21.04 1.07 7.09
N ALA A 257 20.88 1.44 8.35
CA ALA A 257 21.85 2.24 9.09
C ALA A 257 23.07 1.43 9.56
N TYR A 258 22.87 0.20 10.04
CA TYR A 258 23.92 -0.60 10.67
C TYR A 258 24.45 -1.75 9.82
N PHE A 259 23.64 -2.29 8.90
CA PHE A 259 23.96 -3.43 8.03
C PHE A 259 23.47 -3.20 6.59
N PRO A 260 23.98 -2.17 5.86
CA PRO A 260 23.43 -1.75 4.57
C PRO A 260 23.38 -2.89 3.54
N GLN A 261 24.41 -3.76 3.51
CA GLN A 261 24.52 -4.87 2.56
C GLN A 261 23.46 -5.96 2.78
N LEU A 262 22.96 -6.11 4.01
CA LEU A 262 21.98 -7.13 4.40
C LEU A 262 20.59 -6.51 4.64
N SER A 263 20.43 -5.21 4.48
CA SER A 263 19.21 -4.48 4.87
C SER A 263 17.95 -5.08 4.25
N PHE A 264 17.97 -5.37 2.95
CA PHE A 264 16.83 -5.97 2.28
C PHE A 264 16.53 -7.38 2.82
N SER A 265 17.55 -8.22 2.97
CA SER A 265 17.38 -9.59 3.49
C SER A 265 16.88 -9.61 4.93
N LEU A 266 17.41 -8.73 5.79
CA LEU A 266 16.97 -8.62 7.19
C LEU A 266 15.52 -8.20 7.31
N THR A 267 14.99 -7.47 6.33
CA THR A 267 13.58 -7.07 6.30
C THR A 267 12.62 -8.26 6.20
N PHE A 268 13.08 -9.39 5.64
CA PHE A 268 12.28 -10.62 5.56
C PHE A 268 12.38 -11.51 6.81
N ALA A 269 13.39 -11.32 7.65
CA ALA A 269 13.60 -12.17 8.81
C ALA A 269 12.37 -12.25 9.75
N PRO A 270 11.69 -11.15 10.11
CA PRO A 270 10.48 -11.22 10.92
C PRO A 270 9.36 -12.02 10.27
N MET A 271 9.22 -11.92 8.94
CA MET A 271 8.21 -12.68 8.20
C MET A 271 8.44 -14.17 8.35
N VAL A 272 9.69 -14.63 8.20
CA VAL A 272 10.05 -16.05 8.35
C VAL A 272 9.77 -16.53 9.77
N VAL A 273 10.19 -15.75 10.78
CA VAL A 273 9.96 -16.09 12.19
C VAL A 273 8.47 -16.14 12.52
N ILE A 274 7.71 -15.13 12.09
CA ILE A 274 6.26 -15.05 12.39
C ILE A 274 5.52 -16.17 11.69
N LEU A 275 5.79 -16.46 10.41
CA LEU A 275 5.17 -17.57 9.70
C LEU A 275 5.49 -18.92 10.35
N GLY A 276 6.71 -19.12 10.84
CA GLY A 276 7.09 -20.34 11.55
C GLY A 276 6.37 -20.54 12.89
N LEU A 277 6.12 -19.43 13.62
CA LEU A 277 5.47 -19.49 14.93
C LEU A 277 3.94 -19.34 14.84
N LYS A 278 3.43 -18.51 13.95
CA LYS A 278 2.02 -18.19 13.77
C LYS A 278 1.68 -17.99 12.28
N PRO A 279 1.34 -19.06 11.55
CA PRO A 279 1.09 -19.00 10.10
C PRO A 279 0.00 -18.02 9.67
N SER A 280 -0.93 -17.67 10.57
CA SER A 280 -1.98 -16.66 10.31
C SER A 280 -1.50 -15.20 10.40
N GLY A 281 -0.23 -14.95 10.75
CA GLY A 281 0.28 -13.62 11.06
C GLY A 281 -0.13 -13.14 12.46
N LEU A 282 0.30 -11.92 12.84
CA LEU A 282 0.11 -11.41 14.21
C LEU A 282 -1.37 -11.24 14.60
N LEU A 283 -2.17 -10.63 13.71
CA LEU A 283 -3.60 -10.35 13.92
C LEU A 283 -4.51 -10.98 12.85
N GLY A 284 -4.02 -11.96 12.10
CA GLY A 284 -4.81 -12.72 11.14
C GLY A 284 -5.79 -13.66 11.85
N ARG A 285 -6.99 -13.83 11.25
CA ARG A 285 -7.94 -14.86 11.69
C ARG A 285 -7.40 -16.24 11.31
N LYS A 286 -7.55 -17.24 12.17
CA LYS A 286 -7.27 -18.63 11.79
C LYS A 286 -8.18 -19.00 10.62
N ILE A 287 -7.59 -19.38 9.50
CA ILE A 287 -8.32 -20.04 8.42
C ILE A 287 -8.54 -21.45 8.93
N LEU A 288 -9.75 -21.73 9.39
CA LEU A 288 -10.21 -23.09 9.71
C LEU A 288 -10.52 -23.80 8.40
#